data_fd678b29ffe5f5fe00b20e67230c7f7b
#
_entry.id   fd678b29ffe5f5fe00b20e67230c7f7b
#
_cell.length_a   1.000
_cell.length_b   1.000
_cell.length_c   1.000
_cell.angle_alpha   90.00
_cell.angle_beta   90.00
_cell.angle_gamma   90.00
#
_symmetry.space_group_name_H-M   'P 1'
#
loop_
_entity.id
_entity.type
_entity.pdbx_description
1 polymer ?
#
loop_
_entity_poly.entity_id
_entity_poly.type
_entity_poly.pdbx_seq_one_letter_code
_entity_poly.pdbx_strand_id
1 'polypeptide(L)'
;AAALRGYYDYMRKNDIFACYTVLPPQGARQPELYQREGLAVPTLRVTAEDREGVTLNGMKMLGTSAVFSNETWVGNLLPLGEEQAAESITCAVPLNWDGVTIWTRKPFERFAISEFDAPFAWKFDETDSMVIFEDVKVPWERVFTHNNAALSRNIYFKTPSHAMGNHQSNVRFSEKLKLILGIARKSAELNNVLQVPAVRDTLGRLAAAEAGLNAMIAGQVEDAEEMIPGHFNVNRRHMYGALHWCTQNYATICETVRELMGGGPFQMPADVSVIKNPELREKFETYWSVPGQSAIERMKFLKMGWDLLGSDFGGRHQQYECFYAGPAFINTLYSFIECPWDEMTGTVDRV
;
A
#
# COMPACT_ATOMS: atom_id res chain seq x y z
N ALA A 1 20.21 0.66 -20.75
CA ALA A 1 19.52 1.93 -21.10
C ALA A 1 18.60 1.74 -22.31
N ALA A 2 19.05 1.14 -23.44
CA ALA A 2 18.23 0.98 -24.65
C ALA A 2 16.99 0.10 -24.39
N ALA A 3 17.17 -1.07 -23.75
CA ALA A 3 16.06 -1.96 -23.40
C ALA A 3 14.99 -1.26 -22.54
N LEU A 4 15.39 -0.47 -21.54
CA LEU A 4 14.46 0.28 -20.69
C LEU A 4 13.67 1.34 -21.46
N ARG A 5 14.31 2.05 -22.40
CA ARG A 5 13.60 3.01 -23.28
C ARG A 5 12.61 2.30 -24.19
N GLY A 6 13.04 1.21 -24.83
CA GLY A 6 12.18 0.41 -25.69
C GLY A 6 10.96 -0.14 -24.93
N TYR A 7 11.16 -0.60 -23.68
CA TYR A 7 10.08 -1.06 -22.82
C TYR A 7 9.12 0.07 -22.43
N TYR A 8 9.64 1.26 -22.09
CA TYR A 8 8.83 2.44 -21.83
C TYR A 8 7.93 2.81 -23.01
N ASP A 9 8.49 2.83 -24.24
CA ASP A 9 7.74 3.13 -25.45
C ASP A 9 6.69 2.04 -25.74
N TYR A 10 7.03 0.77 -25.48
CA TYR A 10 6.12 -0.37 -25.59
C TYR A 10 4.93 -0.23 -24.60
N MET A 11 5.20 0.06 -23.33
CA MET A 11 4.14 0.25 -22.32
C MET A 11 3.17 1.35 -22.73
N ARG A 12 3.68 2.50 -23.15
CA ARG A 12 2.87 3.64 -23.57
C ARG A 12 2.03 3.36 -24.82
N LYS A 13 2.61 2.69 -25.78
CA LYS A 13 1.95 2.36 -27.05
C LYS A 13 0.80 1.36 -26.88
N ASN A 14 0.93 0.43 -25.96
CA ASN A 14 0.03 -0.71 -25.82
C ASN A 14 -0.82 -0.62 -24.56
N ASP A 15 -0.77 0.50 -23.83
CA ASP A 15 -1.50 0.73 -22.57
C ASP A 15 -1.27 -0.41 -21.56
N ILE A 16 -0.02 -0.81 -21.37
CA ILE A 16 0.36 -1.93 -20.51
C ILE A 16 0.25 -1.52 -19.04
N PHE A 17 -0.58 -2.23 -18.29
CA PHE A 17 -0.60 -2.19 -16.85
C PHE A 17 0.38 -3.23 -16.28
N ALA A 18 1.38 -2.78 -15.51
CA ALA A 18 2.36 -3.63 -14.89
C ALA A 18 2.27 -3.56 -13.36
N CYS A 19 2.13 -4.70 -12.70
CA CYS A 19 2.33 -4.78 -11.26
C CYS A 19 3.83 -4.75 -10.92
N TYR A 20 4.12 -4.56 -9.66
CA TYR A 20 5.48 -4.36 -9.16
C TYR A 20 5.84 -5.44 -8.13
N THR A 21 6.87 -6.24 -8.42
CA THR A 21 7.32 -7.35 -7.57
C THR A 21 8.79 -7.22 -7.24
N VAL A 22 9.12 -6.77 -6.03
CA VAL A 22 10.49 -6.39 -5.65
C VAL A 22 10.99 -7.05 -4.37
N LEU A 23 10.12 -7.75 -3.64
CA LEU A 23 10.48 -8.38 -2.39
C LEU A 23 10.61 -9.90 -2.55
N PRO A 24 11.69 -10.50 -2.02
CA PRO A 24 11.78 -11.94 -1.86
C PRO A 24 10.83 -12.40 -0.74
N PRO A 25 10.53 -13.70 -0.64
CA PRO A 25 9.88 -14.27 0.52
C PRO A 25 10.61 -13.86 1.81
N GLN A 26 9.86 -13.50 2.85
CA GLN A 26 10.46 -12.97 4.08
C GLN A 26 11.44 -13.94 4.73
N GLY A 27 11.14 -15.24 4.74
CA GLY A 27 12.04 -16.28 5.24
C GLY A 27 13.34 -16.46 4.42
N ALA A 28 13.32 -16.10 3.14
CA ALA A 28 14.46 -16.26 2.23
C ALA A 28 15.54 -15.17 2.37
N ARG A 29 15.40 -14.25 3.31
CA ARG A 29 16.41 -13.22 3.64
C ARG A 29 17.66 -13.80 4.31
N GLN A 30 17.59 -15.04 4.75
CA GLN A 30 18.69 -15.81 5.35
C GLN A 30 18.86 -17.10 4.55
N PRO A 31 19.47 -17.06 3.35
CA PRO A 31 19.61 -18.22 2.47
C PRO A 31 20.38 -19.37 3.09
N GLU A 32 21.29 -19.08 4.02
CA GLU A 32 22.06 -20.08 4.77
C GLU A 32 21.19 -21.00 5.64
N LEU A 33 20.02 -20.57 6.07
CA LEU A 33 19.08 -21.44 6.80
C LEU A 33 18.49 -22.50 5.88
N TYR A 34 18.13 -22.13 4.65
CA TYR A 34 17.66 -23.07 3.64
C TYR A 34 18.73 -24.07 3.26
N GLN A 35 19.96 -23.61 3.05
CA GLN A 35 21.12 -24.47 2.70
C GLN A 35 21.42 -25.50 3.80
N ARG A 36 21.33 -25.08 5.07
CA ARG A 36 21.54 -25.98 6.22
C ARG A 36 20.52 -27.11 6.27
N GLU A 37 19.28 -26.85 5.90
CA GLU A 37 18.19 -27.83 5.86
C GLU A 37 18.13 -28.59 4.52
N GLY A 38 19.04 -28.33 3.57
CA GLY A 38 19.02 -28.91 2.23
C GLY A 38 17.83 -28.46 1.37
N LEU A 39 17.20 -27.30 1.70
CA LEU A 39 16.09 -26.74 0.97
C LEU A 39 16.56 -25.78 -0.12
N ALA A 40 15.82 -25.72 -1.22
CA ALA A 40 16.05 -24.71 -2.25
C ALA A 40 15.69 -23.32 -1.74
N VAL A 41 16.57 -22.33 -1.96
CA VAL A 41 16.28 -20.93 -1.64
C VAL A 41 15.22 -20.42 -2.63
N PRO A 42 14.04 -19.95 -2.16
CA PRO A 42 12.94 -19.60 -3.05
C PRO A 42 13.07 -18.23 -3.72
N THR A 43 14.11 -17.46 -3.41
CA THR A 43 14.35 -16.14 -4.01
C THR A 43 14.54 -16.24 -5.52
N LEU A 44 13.87 -15.35 -6.26
CA LEU A 44 14.02 -15.27 -7.70
C LEU A 44 15.46 -14.96 -8.12
N ARG A 45 15.98 -15.75 -9.04
CA ARG A 45 17.33 -15.62 -9.60
C ARG A 45 17.41 -16.03 -11.04
N VAL A 46 18.44 -15.58 -11.71
CA VAL A 46 18.83 -16.10 -13.03
C VAL A 46 19.53 -17.42 -12.83
N THR A 47 19.07 -18.48 -13.49
CA THR A 47 19.64 -19.84 -13.41
C THR A 47 20.40 -20.24 -14.68
N ALA A 48 20.13 -19.57 -15.80
CA ALA A 48 20.86 -19.74 -17.05
C ALA A 48 20.78 -18.47 -17.89
N GLU A 49 21.75 -18.31 -18.79
CA GLU A 49 21.75 -17.25 -19.81
C GLU A 49 22.30 -17.78 -21.14
N ASP A 50 21.84 -17.21 -22.24
CA ASP A 50 22.34 -17.49 -23.57
C ASP A 50 22.22 -16.24 -24.48
N ARG A 51 22.35 -16.45 -25.80
CA ARG A 51 22.30 -15.34 -26.77
C ARG A 51 20.94 -14.65 -26.84
N GLU A 52 19.87 -15.33 -26.45
CA GLU A 52 18.50 -14.84 -26.56
C GLU A 52 18.02 -14.12 -25.28
N GLY A 53 18.56 -14.50 -24.11
CA GLY A 53 18.14 -13.90 -22.84
C GLY A 53 18.57 -14.69 -21.62
N VAL A 54 17.83 -14.50 -20.52
CA VAL A 54 18.05 -15.16 -19.23
C VAL A 54 16.88 -16.07 -18.88
N THR A 55 17.16 -17.12 -18.09
CA THR A 55 16.12 -18.02 -17.53
C THR A 55 15.94 -17.71 -16.04
N LEU A 56 14.71 -17.50 -15.62
CA LEU A 56 14.34 -17.14 -14.25
C LEU A 56 13.73 -18.32 -13.51
N ASN A 57 14.17 -18.55 -12.28
CA ASN A 57 13.58 -19.49 -11.33
C ASN A 57 13.46 -18.85 -9.93
N GLY A 58 12.37 -19.16 -9.22
CA GLY A 58 12.09 -18.68 -7.88
C GLY A 58 10.86 -17.80 -7.80
N MET A 59 10.72 -17.01 -6.74
CA MET A 59 9.51 -16.24 -6.52
C MET A 59 9.77 -14.82 -6.01
N LYS A 60 8.79 -13.95 -6.22
CA LYS A 60 8.65 -12.62 -5.62
C LYS A 60 7.31 -12.51 -4.93
N MET A 61 7.26 -11.68 -3.88
CA MET A 61 6.07 -11.43 -3.07
C MET A 61 5.49 -10.04 -3.29
N LEU A 62 4.25 -9.90 -2.82
CA LEU A 62 3.52 -8.63 -2.79
C LEU A 62 3.29 -8.04 -4.18
N GLY A 63 2.97 -8.90 -5.15
CA GLY A 63 2.44 -8.49 -6.44
C GLY A 63 0.99 -8.02 -6.30
N THR A 64 0.80 -6.81 -5.77
CA THR A 64 -0.53 -6.21 -5.67
C THR A 64 -1.10 -6.01 -7.06
N SER A 65 -2.34 -6.43 -7.26
CA SER A 65 -3.05 -6.38 -8.54
C SER A 65 -2.43 -7.24 -9.67
N ALA A 66 -1.57 -8.20 -9.37
CA ALA A 66 -0.95 -9.06 -10.39
C ALA A 66 -1.99 -9.75 -11.28
N VAL A 67 -3.11 -10.21 -10.73
CA VAL A 67 -4.21 -10.86 -11.50
C VAL A 67 -4.90 -9.93 -12.48
N PHE A 68 -4.75 -8.62 -12.35
CA PHE A 68 -5.31 -7.60 -13.25
C PHE A 68 -4.26 -6.99 -14.17
N SER A 69 -3.00 -7.38 -14.02
CA SER A 69 -1.87 -6.80 -14.73
C SER A 69 -1.54 -7.59 -16.00
N ASN A 70 -1.09 -6.90 -17.03
CA ASN A 70 -0.54 -7.52 -18.22
C ASN A 70 0.83 -8.13 -17.94
N GLU A 71 1.64 -7.42 -17.16
CA GLU A 71 3.03 -7.77 -16.91
C GLU A 71 3.40 -7.51 -15.43
N THR A 72 4.52 -8.08 -15.00
CA THR A 72 5.16 -7.70 -13.75
C THR A 72 6.52 -7.06 -14.01
N TRP A 73 6.77 -5.93 -13.31
CA TRP A 73 8.11 -5.39 -13.15
C TRP A 73 8.80 -6.10 -12.00
N VAL A 74 9.79 -6.90 -12.32
CA VAL A 74 10.66 -7.58 -11.36
C VAL A 74 11.82 -6.67 -10.98
N GLY A 75 12.09 -6.51 -9.70
CA GLY A 75 13.22 -5.72 -9.22
C GLY A 75 13.70 -6.14 -7.84
N ASN A 76 14.58 -5.35 -7.25
CA ASN A 76 15.15 -5.60 -5.92
C ASN A 76 15.17 -4.31 -5.09
N LEU A 77 14.53 -4.36 -3.94
CA LEU A 77 14.49 -3.26 -2.99
C LEU A 77 15.53 -3.45 -1.88
N LEU A 78 15.79 -4.69 -1.50
CA LEU A 78 16.76 -5.01 -0.46
C LEU A 78 18.19 -4.95 -1.02
N PRO A 79 19.18 -4.57 -0.20
CA PRO A 79 20.59 -4.71 -0.58
C PRO A 79 20.92 -6.18 -0.88
N LEU A 80 21.68 -6.39 -1.93
CA LEU A 80 22.24 -7.69 -2.29
C LEU A 80 23.76 -7.67 -2.12
N GLY A 81 24.34 -8.75 -1.61
CA GLY A 81 25.78 -8.97 -1.62
C GLY A 81 26.30 -9.37 -3.01
N GLU A 82 27.60 -9.37 -3.20
CA GLU A 82 28.22 -9.80 -4.46
C GLU A 82 27.92 -11.27 -4.78
N GLU A 83 27.80 -12.10 -3.76
CA GLU A 83 27.43 -13.53 -3.85
C GLU A 83 26.00 -13.75 -4.36
N GLN A 84 25.16 -12.72 -4.27
CA GLN A 84 23.76 -12.71 -4.74
C GLN A 84 23.61 -12.10 -6.15
N ALA A 85 24.68 -12.07 -6.93
CA ALA A 85 24.66 -11.45 -8.27
C ALA A 85 23.57 -12.05 -9.18
N ALA A 86 23.30 -13.35 -9.08
CA ALA A 86 22.23 -14.02 -9.83
C ALA A 86 20.81 -13.54 -9.46
N GLU A 87 20.62 -13.00 -8.25
CA GLU A 87 19.37 -12.43 -7.78
C GLU A 87 19.20 -10.96 -8.21
N SER A 88 20.28 -10.32 -8.70
CA SER A 88 20.30 -8.90 -9.06
C SER A 88 19.69 -8.61 -10.42
N ILE A 89 18.57 -9.24 -10.72
CA ILE A 89 17.80 -9.06 -11.97
C ILE A 89 16.76 -7.96 -11.83
N THR A 90 16.67 -7.07 -12.83
CA THR A 90 15.53 -6.19 -13.04
C THR A 90 15.03 -6.38 -14.47
N CYS A 91 13.78 -6.79 -14.61
CA CYS A 91 13.19 -7.12 -15.90
C CYS A 91 11.66 -6.94 -15.89
N ALA A 92 11.06 -7.05 -17.08
CA ALA A 92 9.61 -7.06 -17.25
C ALA A 92 9.17 -8.40 -17.82
N VAL A 93 8.18 -9.04 -17.19
CA VAL A 93 7.70 -10.37 -17.56
C VAL A 93 6.19 -10.34 -17.73
N PRO A 94 5.65 -10.70 -18.92
CA PRO A 94 4.22 -10.95 -19.09
C PRO A 94 3.72 -12.05 -18.14
N LEU A 95 2.59 -11.79 -17.48
CA LEU A 95 2.08 -12.69 -16.44
C LEU A 95 1.37 -13.93 -17.01
N ASN A 96 1.15 -13.95 -18.30
CA ASN A 96 0.54 -15.08 -19.02
C ASN A 96 1.58 -15.98 -19.73
N TRP A 97 2.87 -15.79 -19.47
CA TRP A 97 3.90 -16.66 -20.04
C TRP A 97 3.93 -18.02 -19.35
N ASP A 98 4.31 -19.03 -20.12
CA ASP A 98 4.55 -20.37 -19.61
C ASP A 98 5.61 -20.32 -18.49
N GLY A 99 5.39 -21.07 -17.41
CA GLY A 99 6.24 -21.08 -16.24
C GLY A 99 5.95 -19.94 -15.22
N VAL A 100 5.04 -19.03 -15.52
CA VAL A 100 4.59 -18.00 -14.55
C VAL A 100 3.33 -18.47 -13.83
N THR A 101 3.40 -18.53 -12.51
CA THR A 101 2.26 -18.88 -11.65
C THR A 101 1.96 -17.75 -10.67
N ILE A 102 0.69 -17.35 -10.59
CA ILE A 102 0.22 -16.31 -9.66
C ILE A 102 -0.61 -16.98 -8.57
N TRP A 103 -0.16 -16.89 -7.32
CA TRP A 103 -0.93 -17.31 -6.16
C TRP A 103 -1.46 -16.08 -5.43
N THR A 104 -2.76 -15.89 -5.55
CA THR A 104 -3.48 -14.73 -5.04
C THR A 104 -4.14 -15.04 -3.70
N ARG A 105 -4.15 -14.06 -2.80
CA ARG A 105 -4.94 -14.15 -1.57
C ARG A 105 -6.44 -14.24 -1.88
N LYS A 106 -7.22 -14.65 -0.90
CA LYS A 106 -8.68 -14.64 -0.95
C LYS A 106 -9.21 -13.26 -1.38
N PRO A 107 -9.98 -13.14 -2.46
CA PRO A 107 -10.64 -11.89 -2.83
C PRO A 107 -11.79 -11.61 -1.85
N PHE A 108 -11.88 -10.39 -1.34
CA PHE A 108 -12.94 -10.00 -0.40
C PHE A 108 -14.24 -9.66 -1.14
N GLU A 109 -14.14 -9.11 -2.35
CA GLU A 109 -15.29 -8.82 -3.21
C GLU A 109 -16.19 -10.05 -3.40
N ARG A 110 -15.61 -11.22 -3.63
CA ARG A 110 -16.34 -12.49 -3.80
C ARG A 110 -17.26 -12.83 -2.63
N PHE A 111 -16.95 -12.36 -1.42
CA PHE A 111 -17.71 -12.62 -0.20
C PHE A 111 -18.59 -11.43 0.21
N ALA A 112 -18.53 -10.33 -0.51
CA ALA A 112 -19.42 -9.20 -0.33
C ALA A 112 -20.81 -9.57 -0.87
N ILE A 113 -21.82 -9.56 0.00
CA ILE A 113 -23.20 -9.96 -0.36
C ILE A 113 -23.80 -8.94 -1.32
N SER A 114 -23.48 -7.66 -1.11
CA SER A 114 -23.92 -6.56 -1.95
C SER A 114 -23.07 -5.31 -1.74
N GLU A 115 -23.13 -4.38 -2.69
CA GLU A 115 -22.53 -3.05 -2.53
C GLU A 115 -23.11 -2.28 -1.32
N PHE A 116 -24.36 -2.53 -0.93
CA PHE A 116 -24.96 -1.93 0.25
C PHE A 116 -24.27 -2.40 1.54
N ASP A 117 -23.91 -3.68 1.60
CA ASP A 117 -23.37 -4.31 2.81
C ASP A 117 -21.86 -4.10 2.98
N ALA A 118 -21.11 -4.05 1.87
CA ALA A 118 -19.65 -3.94 1.86
C ALA A 118 -19.17 -3.12 0.65
N PRO A 119 -19.40 -1.81 0.62
CA PRO A 119 -19.17 -0.98 -0.57
C PRO A 119 -17.71 -0.87 -0.99
N PHE A 120 -16.77 -0.96 -0.05
CA PHE A 120 -15.34 -0.89 -0.35
C PHE A 120 -14.81 -2.22 -0.82
N ALA A 121 -15.13 -3.32 -0.15
CA ALA A 121 -14.77 -4.66 -0.60
C ALA A 121 -15.35 -4.96 -1.98
N TRP A 122 -16.57 -4.50 -2.25
CA TRP A 122 -17.25 -4.66 -3.54
C TRP A 122 -16.56 -3.93 -4.69
N LYS A 123 -16.06 -2.72 -4.47
CA LYS A 123 -15.56 -1.84 -5.54
C LYS A 123 -14.04 -1.75 -5.63
N PHE A 124 -13.32 -1.93 -4.53
CA PHE A 124 -11.92 -1.52 -4.40
C PHE A 124 -11.01 -2.64 -3.90
N ASP A 125 -11.47 -3.89 -3.96
CA ASP A 125 -10.61 -4.99 -3.55
C ASP A 125 -9.43 -5.15 -4.54
N GLU A 126 -8.22 -5.00 -4.01
CA GLU A 126 -6.97 -5.26 -4.72
C GLU A 126 -6.37 -6.55 -4.16
N THR A 127 -6.22 -7.56 -4.99
CA THR A 127 -5.61 -8.80 -4.55
C THR A 127 -4.09 -8.70 -4.50
N ASP A 128 -3.51 -9.25 -3.44
CA ASP A 128 -2.06 -9.36 -3.28
C ASP A 128 -1.64 -10.79 -3.63
N SER A 129 -0.51 -10.93 -4.34
CA SER A 129 -0.12 -12.20 -4.92
C SER A 129 1.36 -12.51 -4.68
N MET A 130 1.66 -13.80 -4.62
CA MET A 130 2.99 -14.34 -4.90
C MET A 130 3.09 -14.63 -6.39
N VAL A 131 4.21 -14.28 -7.00
CA VAL A 131 4.49 -14.60 -8.41
C VAL A 131 5.69 -15.55 -8.44
N ILE A 132 5.45 -16.73 -8.99
CA ILE A 132 6.42 -17.83 -9.09
C ILE A 132 6.87 -17.95 -10.54
N PHE A 133 8.14 -18.19 -10.73
CA PHE A 133 8.77 -18.34 -12.05
C PHE A 133 9.48 -19.69 -12.07
N GLU A 134 9.12 -20.53 -13.05
CA GLU A 134 9.70 -21.86 -13.27
C GLU A 134 10.19 -21.94 -14.71
N ASP A 135 11.51 -21.88 -14.88
CA ASP A 135 12.20 -21.89 -16.17
C ASP A 135 11.71 -20.81 -17.16
N VAL A 136 11.34 -19.62 -16.65
CA VAL A 136 10.80 -18.55 -17.49
C VAL A 136 11.93 -17.88 -18.28
N LYS A 137 11.88 -17.97 -19.61
CA LYS A 137 12.84 -17.34 -20.52
C LYS A 137 12.47 -15.88 -20.74
N VAL A 138 13.39 -14.95 -20.37
CA VAL A 138 13.22 -13.50 -20.57
C VAL A 138 14.24 -12.99 -21.57
N PRO A 139 13.80 -12.47 -22.72
CA PRO A 139 14.71 -11.97 -23.77
C PRO A 139 15.42 -10.68 -23.31
N TRP A 140 16.61 -10.42 -23.88
CA TRP A 140 17.47 -9.31 -23.46
C TRP A 140 16.84 -7.93 -23.56
N GLU A 141 15.91 -7.71 -24.49
CA GLU A 141 15.17 -6.44 -24.62
C GLU A 141 14.24 -6.15 -23.45
N ARG A 142 13.93 -7.16 -22.61
CA ARG A 142 13.15 -7.04 -21.39
C ARG A 142 13.99 -7.08 -20.11
N VAL A 143 15.31 -7.18 -20.22
CA VAL A 143 16.26 -7.17 -19.09
C VAL A 143 16.91 -5.79 -18.97
N PHE A 144 16.77 -5.15 -17.81
CA PHE A 144 17.25 -3.79 -17.55
C PHE A 144 18.50 -3.77 -16.68
N THR A 145 18.59 -4.70 -15.73
CA THR A 145 19.77 -4.93 -14.88
C THR A 145 19.96 -6.43 -14.75
N HIS A 146 21.20 -6.87 -14.86
CA HIS A 146 21.59 -8.27 -14.68
C HIS A 146 23.01 -8.35 -14.12
N ASN A 147 23.23 -9.29 -13.21
CA ASN A 147 24.53 -9.59 -12.62
C ASN A 147 25.25 -8.34 -12.05
N ASN A 148 24.49 -7.44 -11.41
CA ASN A 148 25.02 -6.22 -10.82
C ASN A 148 24.19 -5.83 -9.59
N ALA A 149 24.63 -6.31 -8.41
CA ALA A 149 23.96 -6.11 -7.14
C ALA A 149 23.76 -4.61 -6.80
N ALA A 150 24.82 -3.79 -7.00
CA ALA A 150 24.76 -2.36 -6.71
C ALA A 150 23.78 -1.62 -7.63
N LEU A 151 23.78 -1.89 -8.93
CA LEU A 151 22.88 -1.24 -9.89
C LEU A 151 21.44 -1.66 -9.67
N SER A 152 21.20 -2.93 -9.33
CA SER A 152 19.87 -3.48 -9.06
C SER A 152 19.09 -2.69 -8.01
N ARG A 153 19.78 -2.25 -6.94
CA ARG A 153 19.20 -1.37 -5.91
C ARG A 153 19.20 0.10 -6.33
N ASN A 154 20.28 0.56 -6.96
CA ASN A 154 20.45 1.98 -7.31
C ASN A 154 19.43 2.44 -8.35
N ILE A 155 18.97 1.56 -9.25
CA ILE A 155 17.90 1.91 -10.21
C ILE A 155 16.62 2.38 -9.50
N TYR A 156 16.43 1.99 -8.27
CA TYR A 156 15.30 2.38 -7.46
C TYR A 156 15.57 3.62 -6.59
N PHE A 157 16.70 3.63 -5.87
CA PHE A 157 17.00 4.68 -4.88
C PHE A 157 17.66 5.93 -5.46
N LYS A 158 18.41 5.80 -6.58
CA LYS A 158 19.08 6.93 -7.25
C LYS A 158 18.26 7.53 -8.39
N THR A 159 17.03 7.11 -8.55
CA THR A 159 16.06 7.71 -9.46
C THR A 159 14.88 8.29 -8.65
N PRO A 160 13.98 9.07 -9.22
CA PRO A 160 12.78 9.53 -8.53
C PRO A 160 11.83 8.40 -8.08
N SER A 161 11.99 7.16 -8.57
CA SER A 161 11.03 6.08 -8.36
C SER A 161 10.67 5.84 -6.90
N HIS A 162 11.67 5.78 -6.01
CA HIS A 162 11.43 5.54 -4.57
C HIS A 162 10.72 6.73 -3.90
N ALA A 163 11.22 7.94 -4.14
CA ALA A 163 10.66 9.14 -3.52
C ALA A 163 9.25 9.44 -4.05
N MET A 164 9.03 9.35 -5.36
CA MET A 164 7.71 9.58 -5.97
C MET A 164 6.68 8.50 -5.58
N GLY A 165 7.11 7.25 -5.45
CA GLY A 165 6.25 6.18 -4.95
C GLY A 165 5.79 6.42 -3.50
N ASN A 166 6.69 6.88 -2.64
CA ASN A 166 6.35 7.23 -1.26
C ASN A 166 5.55 8.53 -1.15
N HIS A 167 5.82 9.51 -2.01
CA HIS A 167 4.96 10.71 -2.13
C HIS A 167 3.53 10.33 -2.51
N GLN A 168 3.36 9.49 -3.54
CA GLN A 168 2.06 8.96 -3.92
C GLN A 168 1.35 8.27 -2.74
N SER A 169 2.10 7.50 -1.95
CA SER A 169 1.57 6.86 -0.75
C SER A 169 1.04 7.87 0.26
N ASN A 170 1.77 8.94 0.53
CA ASN A 170 1.34 10.00 1.45
C ASN A 170 0.07 10.72 0.96
N VAL A 171 0.00 11.02 -0.35
CA VAL A 171 -1.20 11.63 -0.97
C VAL A 171 -2.40 10.69 -0.88
N ARG A 172 -2.22 9.41 -1.23
CA ARG A 172 -3.27 8.38 -1.12
C ARG A 172 -3.76 8.25 0.33
N PHE A 173 -2.85 8.27 1.30
CA PHE A 173 -3.20 8.23 2.72
C PHE A 173 -4.02 9.46 3.13
N SER A 174 -3.65 10.66 2.68
CA SER A 174 -4.40 11.89 2.96
C SER A 174 -5.85 11.79 2.47
N GLU A 175 -6.08 11.28 1.26
CA GLU A 175 -7.43 11.07 0.73
C GLU A 175 -8.23 10.04 1.55
N LYS A 176 -7.58 8.94 1.95
CA LYS A 176 -8.20 7.95 2.86
C LYS A 176 -8.52 8.56 4.22
N LEU A 177 -7.63 9.39 4.76
CA LEU A 177 -7.83 10.07 6.03
C LEU A 177 -9.05 11.00 6.01
N LYS A 178 -9.29 11.74 4.92
CA LYS A 178 -10.51 12.56 4.73
C LYS A 178 -11.77 11.72 4.86
N LEU A 179 -11.79 10.53 4.23
CA LEU A 179 -12.92 9.61 4.33
C LEU A 179 -13.11 9.12 5.77
N ILE A 180 -12.04 8.73 6.45
CA ILE A 180 -12.06 8.24 7.84
C ILE A 180 -12.56 9.34 8.80
N LEU A 181 -12.10 10.56 8.63
CA LEU A 181 -12.58 11.72 9.40
C LEU A 181 -14.05 12.02 9.11
N GLY A 182 -14.49 11.87 7.86
CA GLY A 182 -15.90 11.98 7.48
C GLY A 182 -16.77 10.95 8.20
N ILE A 183 -16.28 9.70 8.33
CA ILE A 183 -16.96 8.65 9.10
C ILE A 183 -17.00 9.04 10.59
N ALA A 184 -15.91 9.52 11.17
CA ALA A 184 -15.85 9.95 12.56
C ALA A 184 -16.89 11.06 12.86
N ARG A 185 -16.92 12.07 12.02
CA ARG A 185 -17.85 13.20 12.16
C ARG A 185 -19.31 12.74 12.03
N LYS A 186 -19.63 11.97 11.00
CA LYS A 186 -20.97 11.43 10.79
C LYS A 186 -21.40 10.48 11.91
N SER A 187 -20.50 9.69 12.46
CA SER A 187 -20.80 8.84 13.62
C SER A 187 -21.24 9.66 14.83
N ALA A 188 -20.54 10.77 15.11
CA ALA A 188 -20.91 11.65 16.19
C ALA A 188 -22.27 12.34 15.99
N GLU A 189 -22.61 12.67 14.74
CA GLU A 189 -23.93 13.21 14.37
C GLU A 189 -25.03 12.15 14.54
N LEU A 190 -24.83 10.95 14.00
CA LEU A 190 -25.77 9.83 14.07
C LEU A 190 -26.09 9.37 15.49
N ASN A 191 -25.09 9.43 16.36
CA ASN A 191 -25.24 9.06 17.77
C ASN A 191 -25.68 10.25 18.64
N ASN A 192 -25.91 11.42 18.04
CA ASN A 192 -26.34 12.64 18.71
C ASN A 192 -25.39 13.12 19.84
N VAL A 193 -24.09 12.87 19.68
CA VAL A 193 -23.05 13.18 20.67
C VAL A 193 -22.11 14.31 20.25
N LEU A 194 -22.39 14.96 19.12
CA LEU A 194 -21.51 16.01 18.57
C LEU A 194 -21.30 17.18 19.53
N GLN A 195 -22.22 17.45 20.44
CA GLN A 195 -22.10 18.55 21.40
C GLN A 195 -21.32 18.14 22.67
N VAL A 196 -20.99 16.86 22.84
CA VAL A 196 -20.22 16.34 23.97
C VAL A 196 -18.77 16.87 23.89
N PRO A 197 -18.24 17.55 24.92
CA PRO A 197 -16.91 18.16 24.86
C PRO A 197 -15.80 17.16 24.52
N ALA A 198 -15.81 15.95 25.07
CA ALA A 198 -14.83 14.90 24.78
C ALA A 198 -14.87 14.45 23.29
N VAL A 199 -16.06 14.38 22.69
CA VAL A 199 -16.22 14.04 21.27
C VAL A 199 -15.65 15.17 20.39
N ARG A 200 -15.90 16.43 20.76
CA ARG A 200 -15.33 17.58 20.06
C ARG A 200 -13.82 17.63 20.14
N ASP A 201 -13.26 17.34 21.32
CA ASP A 201 -11.82 17.24 21.48
C ASP A 201 -11.22 16.13 20.59
N THR A 202 -11.84 14.96 20.57
CA THR A 202 -11.40 13.85 19.71
C THR A 202 -11.44 14.22 18.22
N LEU A 203 -12.54 14.82 17.75
CA LEU A 203 -12.66 15.28 16.36
C LEU A 203 -11.66 16.41 16.06
N GLY A 204 -11.39 17.30 17.02
CA GLY A 204 -10.38 18.35 16.91
C GLY A 204 -8.98 17.80 16.72
N ARG A 205 -8.60 16.77 17.49
CA ARG A 205 -7.30 16.08 17.31
C ARG A 205 -7.19 15.42 15.94
N LEU A 206 -8.23 14.75 15.49
CA LEU A 206 -8.25 14.15 14.14
C LEU A 206 -8.11 15.21 13.04
N ALA A 207 -8.82 16.34 13.16
CA ALA A 207 -8.71 17.44 12.21
C ALA A 207 -7.30 18.07 12.20
N ALA A 208 -6.68 18.26 13.37
CA ALA A 208 -5.31 18.75 13.46
C ALA A 208 -4.29 17.78 12.83
N ALA A 209 -4.52 16.47 13.00
CA ALA A 209 -3.70 15.43 12.39
C ALA A 209 -3.78 15.45 10.86
N GLU A 210 -4.97 15.61 10.30
CA GLU A 210 -5.18 15.74 8.85
C GLU A 210 -4.50 17.00 8.29
N ALA A 211 -4.68 18.14 8.94
CA ALA A 211 -4.04 19.39 8.54
C ALA A 211 -2.51 19.29 8.58
N GLY A 212 -1.95 18.64 9.61
CA GLY A 212 -0.51 18.39 9.73
C GLY A 212 0.04 17.53 8.60
N LEU A 213 -0.67 16.46 8.23
CA LEU A 213 -0.28 15.62 7.10
C LEU A 213 -0.29 16.40 5.78
N ASN A 214 -1.33 17.18 5.53
CA ASN A 214 -1.41 17.98 4.31
C ASN A 214 -0.31 19.06 4.24
N ALA A 215 0.06 19.66 5.37
CA ALA A 215 1.19 20.58 5.43
C ALA A 215 2.52 19.87 5.09
N MET A 216 2.74 18.64 5.59
CA MET A 216 3.93 17.85 5.22
C MET A 216 3.93 17.49 3.72
N ILE A 217 2.77 17.17 3.14
CA ILE A 217 2.66 16.87 1.71
C ILE A 217 2.93 18.14 0.88
N ALA A 218 2.42 19.29 1.28
CA ALA A 218 2.71 20.56 0.62
C ALA A 218 4.22 20.87 0.65
N GLY A 219 4.87 20.71 1.81
CA GLY A 219 6.32 20.91 1.94
C GLY A 219 7.14 19.97 1.04
N GLN A 220 6.66 18.77 0.72
CA GLN A 220 7.34 17.87 -0.23
C GLN A 220 7.44 18.48 -1.63
N VAL A 221 6.45 19.27 -2.03
CA VAL A 221 6.37 19.89 -3.35
C VAL A 221 7.04 21.26 -3.36
N GLU A 222 6.80 22.09 -2.36
CA GLU A 222 7.36 23.44 -2.25
C GLU A 222 8.89 23.44 -2.14
N ASP A 223 9.43 22.47 -1.38
CA ASP A 223 10.88 22.30 -1.20
C ASP A 223 11.46 21.22 -2.15
N ALA A 224 10.86 21.04 -3.32
CA ALA A 224 11.32 20.07 -4.31
C ALA A 224 12.78 20.34 -4.74
N GLU A 225 13.54 19.26 -4.94
CA GLU A 225 14.96 19.32 -5.26
C GLU A 225 15.22 18.99 -6.73
N GLU A 226 16.02 19.81 -7.41
CA GLU A 226 16.45 19.51 -8.76
C GLU A 226 17.54 18.43 -8.73
N MET A 227 17.23 17.25 -9.28
CA MET A 227 18.18 16.13 -9.34
C MET A 227 19.16 16.22 -10.50
N ILE A 228 18.64 16.60 -11.66
CA ILE A 228 19.37 16.90 -12.89
C ILE A 228 18.63 18.04 -13.60
N PRO A 229 19.27 18.81 -14.46
CA PRO A 229 18.67 19.98 -15.11
C PRO A 229 17.25 19.71 -15.66
N GLY A 230 16.27 20.43 -15.16
CA GLY A 230 14.85 20.32 -15.54
C GLY A 230 14.08 19.14 -14.95
N HIS A 231 14.68 18.34 -14.06
CA HIS A 231 14.03 17.18 -13.43
C HIS A 231 14.06 17.31 -11.90
N PHE A 232 12.87 17.43 -11.33
CA PHE A 232 12.69 17.63 -9.90
C PHE A 232 12.24 16.35 -9.20
N ASN A 233 12.64 16.21 -7.96
CA ASN A 233 12.15 15.21 -7.03
C ASN A 233 11.50 15.91 -5.84
N VAL A 234 10.56 15.24 -5.17
CA VAL A 234 9.97 15.76 -3.94
C VAL A 234 11.03 15.84 -2.84
N ASN A 235 10.89 16.80 -1.92
CA ASN A 235 11.77 16.88 -0.76
C ASN A 235 11.67 15.61 0.08
N ARG A 236 12.79 14.89 0.19
CA ARG A 236 12.84 13.57 0.84
C ARG A 236 12.67 13.65 2.34
N ARG A 237 13.17 14.70 2.99
CA ARG A 237 13.00 14.91 4.43
C ARG A 237 11.53 15.01 4.81
N HIS A 238 10.77 15.85 4.13
CA HIS A 238 9.33 16.00 4.36
C HIS A 238 8.56 14.74 3.97
N MET A 239 8.97 14.07 2.90
CA MET A 239 8.35 12.84 2.43
C MET A 239 8.50 11.69 3.45
N TYR A 240 9.70 11.46 3.99
CA TYR A 240 9.89 10.42 5.00
C TYR A 240 9.25 10.78 6.33
N GLY A 241 9.23 12.06 6.72
CA GLY A 241 8.50 12.53 7.90
C GLY A 241 7.01 12.21 7.80
N ALA A 242 6.37 12.53 6.66
CA ALA A 242 4.98 12.20 6.41
C ALA A 242 4.74 10.67 6.38
N LEU A 243 5.59 9.91 5.70
CA LEU A 243 5.50 8.46 5.62
C LEU A 243 5.60 7.79 7.00
N HIS A 244 6.56 8.23 7.82
CA HIS A 244 6.69 7.78 9.21
C HIS A 244 5.41 8.08 9.99
N TRP A 245 4.91 9.31 9.89
CA TRP A 245 3.69 9.72 10.58
C TRP A 245 2.49 8.87 10.16
N CYS A 246 2.28 8.63 8.86
CA CYS A 246 1.20 7.80 8.33
C CYS A 246 1.25 6.38 8.91
N THR A 247 2.41 5.72 8.84
CA THR A 247 2.57 4.33 9.28
C THR A 247 2.38 4.15 10.79
N GLN A 248 2.73 5.16 11.60
CA GLN A 248 2.59 5.11 13.05
C GLN A 248 1.17 5.44 13.53
N ASN A 249 0.41 6.25 12.80
CA ASN A 249 -0.86 6.77 13.30
C ASN A 249 -2.10 6.07 12.74
N TYR A 250 -2.00 5.32 11.62
CA TYR A 250 -3.17 4.73 10.99
C TYR A 250 -4.00 3.85 11.93
N ALA A 251 -3.37 2.94 12.64
CA ALA A 251 -4.06 2.02 13.55
C ALA A 251 -4.81 2.77 14.66
N THR A 252 -4.14 3.74 15.30
CA THR A 252 -4.74 4.56 16.38
C THR A 252 -5.89 5.42 15.87
N ILE A 253 -5.76 5.99 14.68
CA ILE A 253 -6.85 6.75 14.04
C ILE A 253 -8.06 5.86 13.79
N CYS A 254 -7.87 4.66 13.22
CA CYS A 254 -8.95 3.70 12.99
C CYS A 254 -9.62 3.25 14.30
N GLU A 255 -8.85 3.02 15.35
CA GLU A 255 -9.36 2.66 16.67
C GLU A 255 -10.21 3.79 17.27
N THR A 256 -9.72 5.03 17.23
CA THR A 256 -10.46 6.23 17.67
C THR A 256 -11.79 6.37 16.95
N VAL A 257 -11.83 6.10 15.64
CA VAL A 257 -13.08 6.19 14.86
C VAL A 257 -14.03 5.05 15.18
N ARG A 258 -13.53 3.82 15.40
CA ARG A 258 -14.37 2.69 15.89
C ARG A 258 -15.01 3.03 17.24
N GLU A 259 -14.28 3.65 18.16
CA GLU A 259 -14.83 4.10 19.45
C GLU A 259 -15.97 5.10 19.24
N LEU A 260 -15.81 6.08 18.36
CA LEU A 260 -16.88 7.03 18.01
C LEU A 260 -18.10 6.37 17.35
N MET A 261 -17.91 5.30 16.59
CA MET A 261 -19.01 4.53 16.00
C MET A 261 -19.80 3.73 17.06
N GLY A 262 -19.17 3.38 18.17
CA GLY A 262 -19.75 2.62 19.26
C GLY A 262 -20.18 1.21 18.84
N GLY A 263 -21.21 0.68 19.50
CA GLY A 263 -21.73 -0.67 19.26
C GLY A 263 -22.57 -0.85 17.99
N GLY A 264 -22.89 0.23 17.28
CA GLY A 264 -23.77 0.18 16.12
C GLY A 264 -23.33 -0.76 15.00
N PRO A 265 -22.06 -0.79 14.59
CA PRO A 265 -21.60 -1.61 13.46
C PRO A 265 -21.85 -3.11 13.62
N PHE A 266 -21.67 -3.68 14.82
CA PHE A 266 -21.87 -5.13 15.04
C PHE A 266 -23.29 -5.51 15.49
N GLN A 267 -24.19 -4.54 15.57
CA GLN A 267 -25.61 -4.76 15.85
C GLN A 267 -26.49 -4.69 14.60
N MET A 268 -25.88 -4.42 13.44
CA MET A 268 -26.63 -4.33 12.18
C MET A 268 -27.18 -5.70 11.76
N PRO A 269 -28.35 -5.74 11.08
CA PRO A 269 -28.80 -6.94 10.40
C PRO A 269 -27.72 -7.52 9.50
N ALA A 270 -27.73 -8.85 9.32
CA ALA A 270 -26.72 -9.59 8.58
C ALA A 270 -26.47 -8.98 7.19
N ASP A 271 -27.55 -8.68 6.46
CA ASP A 271 -27.48 -8.12 5.13
C ASP A 271 -28.74 -7.30 4.74
N VAL A 272 -28.69 -6.74 3.54
CA VAL A 272 -29.77 -5.92 2.97
C VAL A 272 -31.09 -6.67 2.78
N SER A 273 -31.14 -8.00 2.92
CA SER A 273 -32.37 -8.80 2.73
C SER A 273 -33.47 -8.43 3.74
N VAL A 274 -33.10 -7.94 4.93
CA VAL A 274 -34.06 -7.50 5.95
C VAL A 274 -35.01 -6.42 5.43
N ILE A 275 -34.51 -5.52 4.56
CA ILE A 275 -35.34 -4.43 3.99
C ILE A 275 -36.19 -4.88 2.79
N LYS A 276 -35.97 -6.10 2.27
CA LYS A 276 -36.78 -6.70 1.21
C LYS A 276 -38.06 -7.35 1.77
N ASN A 277 -38.08 -7.70 3.06
CA ASN A 277 -39.26 -8.20 3.74
C ASN A 277 -40.03 -7.02 4.36
N PRO A 278 -41.28 -6.74 3.95
CA PRO A 278 -42.02 -5.58 4.43
C PRO A 278 -42.24 -5.52 5.95
N GLU A 279 -42.55 -6.68 6.57
CA GLU A 279 -42.76 -6.77 8.02
C GLU A 279 -41.49 -6.50 8.82
N LEU A 280 -40.36 -7.10 8.39
CA LEU A 280 -39.06 -6.88 9.03
C LEU A 280 -38.57 -5.46 8.81
N ARG A 281 -38.80 -4.91 7.63
CA ARG A 281 -38.48 -3.51 7.31
C ARG A 281 -39.24 -2.55 8.21
N GLU A 282 -40.55 -2.73 8.38
CA GLU A 282 -41.37 -1.88 9.25
C GLU A 282 -40.88 -1.91 10.69
N LYS A 283 -40.59 -3.11 11.23
CA LYS A 283 -40.02 -3.24 12.57
C LYS A 283 -38.67 -2.54 12.69
N PHE A 284 -37.80 -2.72 11.71
CA PHE A 284 -36.47 -2.10 11.71
C PHE A 284 -36.56 -0.58 11.65
N GLU A 285 -37.40 -0.03 10.78
CA GLU A 285 -37.63 1.43 10.66
C GLU A 285 -38.23 1.99 11.95
N THR A 286 -39.15 1.26 12.61
CA THR A 286 -39.78 1.70 13.85
C THR A 286 -38.79 1.84 15.01
N TYR A 287 -37.86 0.93 15.15
CA TYR A 287 -36.99 0.87 16.34
C TYR A 287 -35.57 1.43 16.10
N TRP A 288 -35.11 1.53 14.86
CA TRP A 288 -33.76 1.95 14.54
C TRP A 288 -33.65 3.34 13.92
N SER A 289 -34.77 3.93 13.46
CA SER A 289 -34.77 5.32 13.00
C SER A 289 -34.53 6.26 14.18
N VAL A 290 -33.86 7.39 13.89
CA VAL A 290 -33.69 8.49 14.84
C VAL A 290 -34.18 9.77 14.19
N PRO A 291 -34.44 10.86 14.94
CA PRO A 291 -34.84 12.11 14.36
C PRO A 291 -33.90 12.57 13.25
N GLY A 292 -34.46 12.75 12.04
CA GLY A 292 -33.69 13.17 10.87
C GLY A 292 -33.01 12.08 10.07
N GLN A 293 -33.08 10.79 10.49
CA GLN A 293 -32.45 9.67 9.76
C GLN A 293 -33.24 8.37 9.85
N SER A 294 -33.45 7.73 8.71
CA SER A 294 -34.08 6.42 8.63
C SER A 294 -33.14 5.29 9.13
N ALA A 295 -33.73 4.19 9.58
CA ALA A 295 -32.97 3.00 9.96
C ALA A 295 -32.13 2.45 8.80
N ILE A 296 -32.60 2.56 7.56
CA ILE A 296 -31.90 2.10 6.34
C ILE A 296 -30.65 2.95 6.08
N GLU A 297 -30.75 4.28 6.19
CA GLU A 297 -29.61 5.18 6.02
C GLU A 297 -28.53 4.92 7.10
N ARG A 298 -28.97 4.73 8.35
CA ARG A 298 -28.08 4.37 9.46
C ARG A 298 -27.40 3.03 9.21
N MET A 299 -28.16 2.01 8.78
CA MET A 299 -27.61 0.69 8.44
C MET A 299 -26.54 0.79 7.35
N LYS A 300 -26.85 1.50 6.24
CA LYS A 300 -25.92 1.71 5.14
C LYS A 300 -24.61 2.36 5.60
N PHE A 301 -24.72 3.40 6.42
CA PHE A 301 -23.57 4.10 6.96
C PHE A 301 -22.71 3.21 7.89
N LEU A 302 -23.33 2.50 8.82
CA LEU A 302 -22.62 1.65 9.78
C LEU A 302 -21.94 0.46 9.09
N LYS A 303 -22.60 -0.13 8.08
CA LYS A 303 -21.99 -1.19 7.24
C LYS A 303 -20.81 -0.66 6.43
N MET A 304 -20.90 0.54 5.86
CA MET A 304 -19.78 1.19 5.19
C MET A 304 -18.60 1.42 6.15
N GLY A 305 -18.86 1.93 7.34
CA GLY A 305 -17.83 2.13 8.35
C GLY A 305 -17.20 0.82 8.82
N TRP A 306 -18.00 -0.24 8.99
CA TRP A 306 -17.49 -1.56 9.33
C TRP A 306 -16.63 -2.15 8.21
N ASP A 307 -17.05 -2.01 6.96
CA ASP A 307 -16.30 -2.51 5.80
C ASP A 307 -14.89 -1.89 5.73
N LEU A 308 -14.75 -0.59 6.01
CA LEU A 308 -13.45 0.09 6.02
C LEU A 308 -12.61 -0.21 7.27
N LEU A 309 -13.25 -0.35 8.46
CA LEU A 309 -12.53 -0.32 9.73
C LEU A 309 -12.52 -1.66 10.48
N GLY A 310 -13.40 -2.61 10.14
CA GLY A 310 -13.62 -3.83 10.92
C GLY A 310 -13.70 -5.12 10.12
N SER A 311 -13.81 -5.05 8.80
CA SER A 311 -13.91 -6.22 7.91
C SER A 311 -12.54 -6.79 7.51
N ASP A 312 -12.52 -7.90 6.76
CA ASP A 312 -11.32 -8.42 6.10
C ASP A 312 -10.66 -7.35 5.19
N PHE A 313 -11.48 -6.57 4.47
CA PHE A 313 -11.01 -5.46 3.66
C PHE A 313 -10.31 -4.39 4.54
N GLY A 314 -10.96 -3.96 5.62
CA GLY A 314 -10.40 -3.02 6.58
C GLY A 314 -9.10 -3.54 7.22
N GLY A 315 -9.04 -4.82 7.57
CA GLY A 315 -7.85 -5.48 8.12
C GLY A 315 -6.68 -5.48 7.14
N ARG A 316 -6.93 -5.79 5.86
CA ARG A 316 -5.91 -5.69 4.80
C ARG A 316 -5.38 -4.25 4.66
N HIS A 317 -6.28 -3.26 4.68
CA HIS A 317 -5.87 -1.86 4.59
C HIS A 317 -5.10 -1.39 5.81
N GLN A 318 -5.43 -1.87 7.01
CA GLN A 318 -4.64 -1.58 8.21
C GLN A 318 -3.23 -2.14 8.09
N GLN A 319 -3.08 -3.40 7.68
CA GLN A 319 -1.77 -4.01 7.45
C GLN A 319 -0.99 -3.25 6.38
N TYR A 320 -1.66 -2.89 5.28
CA TYR A 320 -1.05 -2.16 4.17
C TYR A 320 -0.49 -0.79 4.61
N GLU A 321 -1.28 0.02 5.32
CA GLU A 321 -0.84 1.35 5.74
C GLU A 321 0.26 1.31 6.80
N CYS A 322 0.22 0.34 7.71
CA CYS A 322 1.25 0.20 8.74
C CYS A 322 2.58 -0.37 8.20
N PHE A 323 2.55 -1.05 7.05
CA PHE A 323 3.70 -1.80 6.53
C PHE A 323 4.10 -1.41 5.09
N TYR A 324 3.50 -0.38 4.50
CA TYR A 324 3.73 0.00 3.10
C TYR A 324 5.21 0.18 2.75
N ALA A 325 5.96 0.88 3.59
CA ALA A 325 7.39 1.12 3.39
C ALA A 325 8.29 0.13 4.16
N GLY A 326 7.73 -1.02 4.56
CA GLY A 326 8.42 -2.01 5.38
C GLY A 326 8.31 -1.73 6.89
N PRO A 327 9.14 -2.39 7.72
CA PRO A 327 9.11 -2.20 9.17
C PRO A 327 9.34 -0.74 9.57
N ALA A 328 8.73 -0.32 10.67
CA ALA A 328 8.76 1.07 11.15
C ALA A 328 10.18 1.65 11.28
N PHE A 329 11.16 0.84 11.68
CA PHE A 329 12.56 1.26 11.83
C PHE A 329 13.21 1.70 10.49
N ILE A 330 12.71 1.22 9.35
CA ILE A 330 13.20 1.66 8.04
C ILE A 330 12.84 3.13 7.80
N ASN A 331 11.60 3.53 8.13
CA ASN A 331 11.16 4.92 7.97
C ASN A 331 11.91 5.86 8.91
N THR A 332 12.15 5.44 10.16
CA THR A 332 12.95 6.23 11.12
C THR A 332 14.40 6.35 10.68
N LEU A 333 14.99 5.29 10.12
CA LEU A 333 16.35 5.34 9.57
C LEU A 333 16.46 6.37 8.44
N TYR A 334 15.52 6.38 7.50
CA TYR A 334 15.53 7.37 6.41
C TYR A 334 15.28 8.78 6.93
N SER A 335 14.38 8.96 7.90
CA SER A 335 14.17 10.27 8.54
C SER A 335 15.44 10.78 9.25
N PHE A 336 16.23 9.86 9.84
CA PHE A 336 17.52 10.19 10.44
C PHE A 336 18.55 10.61 9.36
N ILE A 337 18.62 9.89 8.24
CA ILE A 337 19.58 10.18 7.16
C ILE A 337 19.29 11.54 6.49
N GLU A 338 18.03 11.88 6.29
CA GLU A 338 17.62 13.12 5.62
C GLU A 338 17.57 14.34 6.58
N CYS A 339 17.85 14.14 7.86
CA CYS A 339 17.85 15.24 8.83
C CYS A 339 19.14 16.06 8.71
N PRO A 340 19.09 17.40 8.63
CA PRO A 340 20.26 18.27 8.60
C PRO A 340 20.90 18.44 9.98
N TRP A 341 21.51 17.38 10.49
CA TRP A 341 22.07 17.33 11.84
C TRP A 341 23.11 18.41 12.11
N ASP A 342 23.95 18.74 11.11
CA ASP A 342 25.00 19.78 11.25
C ASP A 342 24.39 21.17 11.48
N GLU A 343 23.24 21.47 10.86
CA GLU A 343 22.52 22.71 11.12
C GLU A 343 22.00 22.76 12.57
N MET A 344 21.43 21.62 13.04
CA MET A 344 20.87 21.54 14.39
C MET A 344 21.96 21.61 15.47
N THR A 345 23.04 20.85 15.32
CA THR A 345 24.18 20.89 16.24
C THR A 345 24.86 22.26 16.24
N GLY A 346 25.06 22.85 15.05
CA GLY A 346 25.61 24.20 14.92
C GLY A 346 24.73 25.29 15.56
N THR A 347 23.43 25.01 15.80
CA THR A 347 22.58 25.92 16.59
C THR A 347 22.93 25.84 18.06
N VAL A 348 23.21 24.65 18.60
CA VAL A 348 23.66 24.47 19.98
C VAL A 348 25.03 25.09 20.21
N ASP A 349 25.94 24.90 19.26
CA ASP A 349 27.32 25.43 19.37
C ASP A 349 27.39 26.98 19.37
N ARG A 350 26.29 27.64 18.97
CA ARG A 350 26.16 29.11 19.01
C ARG A 350 25.66 29.67 20.37
N VAL A 351 25.20 28.80 21.25
CA VAL A 351 24.70 29.15 22.62
C VAL A 351 25.80 28.94 23.63
#